data_4d6403bcd6e8f8d9f2264b2d18161599
#
_entry.id   4d6403bcd6e8f8d9f2264b2d18161599
#
_cell.length_a   1.000
_cell.length_b   1.000
_cell.length_c   1.000
_cell.angle_alpha   90.00
_cell.angle_beta   90.00
_cell.angle_gamma   90.00
#
_symmetry.space_group_name_H-M   'P 1'
#
loop_
_entity.id
_entity.type
_entity.pdbx_description
1 polymer ?
#
loop_
_entity_poly.entity_id
_entity_poly.type
_entity_poly.pdbx_seq_one_letter_code
_entity_poly.pdbx_strand_id
1 'polypeptide(L)'
;LRGEVDALILLEWNQDLNSYNSLVEATANDLHCFIIQVNNRLYGDTRVRAPFKEDYQRDVARVRGGEDDYYVIAKLDIKSLRLFQMNHVSPTGSKAQFKPVPTGFIMNKNKKLK
;
A
#
# COMPACT_ATOMS: atom_id res chain seq x y z
N LEU A 1 -9.42 -9.09 5.12
CA LEU A 1 -9.19 -8.19 3.95
C LEU A 1 -7.99 -8.57 3.10
N ARG A 2 -7.08 -9.39 3.65
CA ARG A 2 -5.83 -9.73 2.95
C ARG A 2 -6.11 -10.31 1.55
N GLY A 3 -5.57 -9.62 0.53
CA GLY A 3 -5.76 -10.02 -0.86
C GLY A 3 -7.17 -9.85 -1.42
N GLU A 4 -8.09 -9.26 -0.67
CA GLU A 4 -9.48 -9.08 -1.10
C GLU A 4 -9.76 -7.67 -1.64
N VAL A 5 -8.99 -6.70 -1.19
CA VAL A 5 -9.12 -5.30 -1.62
C VAL A 5 -7.92 -4.86 -2.43
N ASP A 6 -8.10 -3.92 -3.34
CA ASP A 6 -7.01 -3.34 -4.12
C ASP A 6 -6.36 -2.17 -3.38
N ALA A 7 -7.15 -1.38 -2.69
CA ALA A 7 -6.68 -0.23 -1.94
C ALA A 7 -7.50 -0.02 -0.67
N LEU A 8 -6.83 0.47 0.36
CA LEU A 8 -7.45 0.94 1.59
C LEU A 8 -7.15 2.43 1.74
N ILE A 9 -8.19 3.24 1.94
CA ILE A 9 -8.05 4.68 2.11
C ILE A 9 -8.11 5.00 3.60
N LEU A 10 -7.08 5.66 4.11
CA LEU A 10 -6.98 6.11 5.49
C LEU A 10 -7.03 7.63 5.52
N LEU A 11 -8.12 8.17 6.04
CA LEU A 11 -8.28 9.60 6.31
C LEU A 11 -7.94 9.83 7.77
N GLU A 12 -6.95 10.69 8.04
CA GLU A 12 -6.42 10.80 9.38
C GLU A 12 -6.08 12.23 9.79
N TRP A 13 -5.93 12.41 11.07
CA TRP A 13 -5.38 13.61 11.70
C TRP A 13 -4.34 13.13 12.70
N ASN A 14 -3.16 12.82 12.23
CA ASN A 14 -2.16 12.15 13.03
C ASN A 14 -0.88 12.98 13.16
N GLN A 15 -0.49 13.27 14.39
CA GLN A 15 0.71 14.02 14.72
C GLN A 15 1.94 13.12 14.88
N ASP A 16 1.74 11.87 15.23
CA ASP A 16 2.83 10.90 15.43
C ASP A 16 3.14 10.13 14.14
N LEU A 17 3.89 10.77 13.26
CA LEU A 17 4.24 10.18 11.98
C LEU A 17 5.14 8.95 12.12
N ASN A 18 6.02 8.91 13.11
CA ASN A 18 6.97 7.82 13.23
C ASN A 18 6.27 6.49 13.51
N SER A 19 5.42 6.46 14.52
CA SER A 19 4.68 5.25 14.86
C SER A 19 3.64 4.90 13.80
N TYR A 20 2.92 5.90 13.31
CA TYR A 20 1.81 5.65 12.38
C TYR A 20 2.29 5.26 10.97
N ASN A 21 3.35 5.86 10.49
CA ASN A 21 3.92 5.50 9.19
C ASN A 21 4.42 4.05 9.18
N SER A 22 5.01 3.59 10.28
CA SER A 22 5.37 2.18 10.43
C SER A 22 4.17 1.26 10.37
N LEU A 23 3.06 1.65 10.99
CA LEU A 23 1.80 0.91 10.92
C LEU A 23 1.25 0.83 9.49
N VAL A 24 1.25 1.96 8.76
CA VAL A 24 0.82 2.01 7.36
C VAL A 24 1.65 1.07 6.48
N GLU A 25 2.96 1.07 6.69
CA GLU A 25 3.87 0.19 5.95
C GLU A 25 3.62 -1.28 6.25
N ALA A 26 3.47 -1.62 7.52
CA ALA A 26 3.15 -2.98 7.93
C ALA A 26 1.79 -3.43 7.39
N THR A 27 0.79 -2.55 7.43
CA THR A 27 -0.55 -2.84 6.93
C THR A 27 -0.56 -3.11 5.42
N ALA A 28 0.18 -2.33 4.63
CA ALA A 28 0.32 -2.58 3.20
C ALA A 28 0.87 -3.98 2.93
N ASN A 29 1.92 -4.37 3.66
CA ASN A 29 2.52 -5.69 3.55
C ASN A 29 1.56 -6.79 4.02
N ASP A 30 0.88 -6.58 5.13
CA ASP A 30 -0.03 -7.58 5.71
C ASP A 30 -1.25 -7.85 4.85
N LEU A 31 -1.83 -6.80 4.30
CA LEU A 31 -3.05 -6.90 3.49
C LEU A 31 -2.77 -7.12 2.00
N HIS A 32 -1.55 -6.94 1.54
CA HIS A 32 -1.17 -7.04 0.12
C HIS A 32 -2.00 -6.10 -0.75
N CYS A 33 -2.16 -4.84 -0.32
CA CYS A 33 -2.92 -3.83 -1.07
C CYS A 33 -2.22 -2.47 -1.02
N PHE A 34 -2.66 -1.56 -1.87
CA PHE A 34 -2.24 -0.16 -1.75
C PHE A 34 -2.87 0.44 -0.49
N ILE A 35 -2.10 1.27 0.20
CA ILE A 35 -2.63 2.14 1.27
C ILE A 35 -2.56 3.57 0.78
N ILE A 36 -3.72 4.23 0.75
CA ILE A 36 -3.84 5.64 0.41
C ILE A 36 -4.01 6.39 1.71
N GLN A 37 -2.93 6.97 2.20
CA GLN A 37 -2.88 7.72 3.45
C GLN A 37 -3.08 9.20 3.16
N VAL A 38 -4.10 9.81 3.77
CA VAL A 38 -4.39 11.23 3.64
C VAL A 38 -4.39 11.83 5.03
N ASN A 39 -3.35 12.58 5.35
CA ASN A 39 -3.20 13.22 6.66
C ASN A 39 -3.43 14.74 6.56
N ASN A 40 -3.62 15.37 7.71
CA ASN A 40 -3.66 16.81 7.80
C ASN A 40 -2.34 17.42 7.30
N ARG A 41 -2.44 18.50 6.52
CA ARG A 41 -1.28 19.16 5.91
C ARG A 41 -0.21 19.61 6.90
N LEU A 42 -0.61 20.00 8.10
CA LEU A 42 0.32 20.48 9.12
C LEU A 42 1.26 19.38 9.64
N TYR A 43 0.79 18.16 9.61
CA TYR A 43 1.55 17.04 10.16
C TYR A 43 2.22 16.20 9.06
N GLY A 44 1.68 16.24 7.80
CA GLY A 44 2.13 15.29 6.75
C GLY A 44 1.80 13.86 7.22
N ASP A 45 2.18 12.83 6.69
CA ASP A 45 2.51 12.51 5.30
C ASP A 45 1.21 12.16 4.55
N THR A 46 1.01 12.69 3.37
CA THR A 46 0.00 12.18 2.46
C THR A 46 0.71 11.35 1.41
N ARG A 47 0.37 10.08 1.30
CA ARG A 47 1.08 9.18 0.39
C ARG A 47 0.24 8.00 -0.07
N VAL A 48 0.69 7.39 -1.16
CA VAL A 48 0.22 6.10 -1.65
C VAL A 48 1.33 5.08 -1.45
N ARG A 49 1.06 4.07 -0.64
CA ARG A 49 2.02 3.03 -0.30
C ARG A 49 1.65 1.72 -0.98
N ALA A 50 2.60 1.11 -1.67
CA ALA A 50 2.46 -0.21 -2.28
C ALA A 50 3.03 -1.31 -1.38
N PRO A 51 2.54 -2.56 -1.51
CA PRO A 51 2.99 -3.68 -0.68
C PRO A 51 4.24 -4.39 -1.24
N PHE A 52 4.91 -3.81 -2.23
CA PHE A 52 6.02 -4.47 -2.91
C PHE A 52 7.29 -4.52 -2.06
N LYS A 53 8.16 -5.45 -2.37
CA LYS A 53 9.40 -5.66 -1.60
C LYS A 53 10.42 -4.54 -1.77
N GLU A 54 10.61 -4.09 -3.00
CA GLU A 54 11.63 -3.12 -3.32
C GLU A 54 11.26 -1.72 -2.83
N ASP A 55 12.14 -1.08 -2.09
CA ASP A 55 11.86 0.22 -1.45
C ASP A 55 11.42 1.29 -2.44
N TYR A 56 12.06 1.35 -3.60
CA TYR A 56 11.73 2.33 -4.63
C TYR A 56 10.33 2.14 -5.25
N GLN A 57 9.71 0.99 -5.04
CA GLN A 57 8.35 0.71 -5.51
C GLN A 57 7.28 0.96 -4.45
N ARG A 58 7.67 1.11 -3.20
CA ARG A 58 6.72 1.19 -2.09
C ARG A 58 6.02 2.53 -2.00
N ASP A 59 6.74 3.62 -2.13
CA ASP A 59 6.13 4.95 -2.17
C ASP A 59 5.81 5.33 -3.61
N VAL A 60 4.56 5.10 -4.02
CA VAL A 60 4.09 5.46 -5.36
C VAL A 60 4.04 6.97 -5.52
N ALA A 61 3.58 7.67 -4.49
CA ALA A 61 3.58 9.13 -4.41
C ALA A 61 3.59 9.54 -2.94
N ARG A 62 4.22 10.67 -2.65
CA ARG A 62 4.33 11.18 -1.27
C ARG A 62 4.50 12.69 -1.24
N VAL A 63 3.76 13.35 -0.34
CA VAL A 63 3.93 14.76 -0.01
C VAL A 63 4.03 14.90 1.50
N ARG A 64 5.07 15.62 1.95
CA ARG A 64 5.35 15.81 3.38
C ARG A 64 4.41 16.77 4.09
N GLY A 65 3.69 17.59 3.38
CA GLY A 65 2.85 18.59 3.99
C GLY A 65 3.56 19.94 4.18
N GLY A 66 2.88 20.84 4.80
CA GLY A 66 3.34 22.21 5.02
C GLY A 66 2.18 23.16 5.31
N GLU A 67 2.40 24.47 5.18
CA GLU A 67 1.38 25.46 5.46
C GLU A 67 0.34 25.57 4.34
N ASP A 68 0.74 25.31 3.10
CA ASP A 68 -0.15 25.41 1.95
C ASP A 68 -0.98 24.13 1.75
N ASP A 69 -2.13 24.29 1.11
CA ASP A 69 -2.91 23.17 0.65
C ASP A 69 -2.19 22.47 -0.52
N TYR A 70 -2.29 21.17 -0.57
CA TYR A 70 -1.69 20.39 -1.64
C TYR A 70 -2.53 19.16 -1.98
N TYR A 71 -2.25 18.58 -3.12
CA TYR A 71 -2.83 17.32 -3.53
C TYR A 71 -1.77 16.44 -4.21
N VAL A 72 -2.04 15.17 -4.26
CA VAL A 72 -1.19 14.18 -4.91
C VAL A 72 -2.02 13.39 -5.91
N ILE A 73 -1.50 13.23 -7.11
CA ILE A 73 -2.08 12.33 -8.11
C ILE A 73 -1.13 11.15 -8.26
N ALA A 74 -1.65 9.95 -8.13
CA ALA A 74 -0.87 8.72 -8.27
C ALA A 74 -1.58 7.75 -9.21
N LYS A 75 -0.80 7.05 -10.01
CA LYS A 75 -1.30 5.94 -10.83
C LYS A 75 -1.14 4.65 -10.04
N LEU A 76 -2.22 3.94 -9.84
CA LEU A 76 -2.22 2.63 -9.19
C LEU A 76 -2.19 1.53 -10.25
N ASP A 77 -1.12 0.77 -10.31
CA ASP A 77 -1.02 -0.40 -11.19
C ASP A 77 -1.75 -1.59 -10.56
N ILE A 78 -3.05 -1.61 -10.74
CA ILE A 78 -3.93 -2.65 -10.18
C ILE A 78 -3.60 -4.03 -10.77
N LYS A 79 -3.19 -4.09 -12.02
CA LYS A 79 -2.81 -5.36 -12.64
C LYS A 79 -1.60 -5.98 -11.95
N SER A 80 -0.55 -5.22 -11.75
CA SER A 80 0.64 -5.67 -11.02
C SER A 80 0.32 -6.04 -9.58
N LEU A 81 -0.54 -5.27 -8.90
CA LEU A 81 -1.00 -5.60 -7.56
C LEU A 81 -1.70 -6.95 -7.52
N ARG A 82 -2.63 -7.20 -8.42
CA ARG A 82 -3.39 -8.46 -8.43
C ARG A 82 -2.50 -9.67 -8.78
N LEU A 83 -1.53 -9.50 -9.65
CA LEU A 83 -0.52 -10.53 -9.91
C LEU A 83 0.32 -10.80 -8.65
N PHE A 84 0.72 -9.75 -7.94
CA PHE A 84 1.42 -9.88 -6.66
C PHE A 84 0.57 -10.62 -5.61
N GLN A 85 -0.70 -10.28 -5.50
CA GLN A 85 -1.62 -10.95 -4.59
C GLN A 85 -1.81 -12.44 -4.91
N MET A 86 -1.81 -12.79 -6.19
CA MET A 86 -1.98 -14.19 -6.63
C MET A 86 -0.69 -15.01 -6.52
N ASN A 87 0.44 -14.43 -6.94
CA ASN A 87 1.70 -15.15 -7.13
C ASN A 87 2.74 -14.81 -6.05
N HIS A 88 2.48 -13.84 -5.19
CA HIS A 88 3.43 -13.32 -4.20
C HIS A 88 4.75 -12.84 -4.82
N VAL A 89 4.70 -12.33 -6.04
CA VAL A 89 5.86 -11.83 -6.77
C VAL A 89 5.61 -10.38 -7.16
N SER A 90 6.53 -9.48 -6.77
CA SER A 90 6.46 -8.06 -7.11
C SER A 90 6.66 -7.82 -8.60
N PRO A 91 6.39 -6.58 -9.10
CA PRO A 91 6.61 -6.25 -10.51
C PRO A 91 8.04 -6.48 -11.02
N THR A 92 9.05 -6.49 -10.13
CA THR A 92 10.44 -6.79 -10.46
C THR A 92 10.78 -8.29 -10.41
N GLY A 93 9.83 -9.15 -10.09
CA GLY A 93 10.05 -10.58 -9.90
C GLY A 93 10.46 -10.99 -8.50
N SER A 94 10.67 -10.05 -7.57
CA SER A 94 10.99 -10.36 -6.17
C SER A 94 9.79 -10.96 -5.45
N LYS A 95 10.02 -12.02 -4.69
CA LYS A 95 8.98 -12.64 -3.87
C LYS A 95 8.53 -11.73 -2.73
N ALA A 96 7.30 -11.89 -2.29
CA ALA A 96 6.80 -11.21 -1.12
C ALA A 96 7.74 -11.42 0.08
N GLN A 97 8.06 -10.33 0.77
CA GLN A 97 9.08 -10.36 1.81
C GLN A 97 8.57 -11.00 3.11
N PHE A 98 7.32 -10.76 3.44
CA PHE A 98 6.74 -11.12 4.71
C PHE A 98 5.48 -11.95 4.57
N LYS A 99 5.21 -12.72 5.59
CA LYS A 99 3.97 -13.45 5.78
C LYS A 99 3.57 -14.31 4.59
N PRO A 100 4.22 -15.45 4.43
CA PRO A 100 3.78 -16.42 3.45
C PRO A 100 2.30 -16.72 3.65
N VAL A 101 1.61 -16.94 2.56
CA VAL A 101 0.19 -17.31 2.62
C VAL A 101 0.08 -18.68 3.25
N PRO A 102 -0.81 -18.87 4.23
CA PRO A 102 -1.03 -20.19 4.82
C PRO A 102 -1.39 -21.22 3.75
N THR A 103 -0.96 -22.46 3.95
CA THR A 103 -1.32 -23.57 3.06
C THR A 103 -2.84 -23.63 2.88
N GLY A 104 -3.29 -23.70 1.64
CA GLY A 104 -4.72 -23.72 1.31
C GLY A 104 -5.41 -22.38 1.23
N PHE A 105 -4.72 -21.28 1.57
CA PHE A 105 -5.29 -19.94 1.42
C PHE A 105 -5.23 -19.49 -0.04
N ILE A 106 -6.35 -18.98 -0.55
CA ILE A 106 -6.45 -18.45 -1.92
C ILE A 106 -6.74 -16.96 -1.84
N MET A 107 -5.78 -16.14 -2.26
CA MET A 107 -5.99 -14.70 -2.40
C MET A 107 -6.82 -14.37 -3.64
N ASN A 108 -7.63 -13.33 -3.51
CA ASN A 108 -8.41 -12.83 -4.63
C ASN A 108 -9.24 -13.91 -5.36
N LYS A 109 -9.69 -14.92 -4.65
CA LYS A 109 -10.49 -16.01 -5.25
C LYS A 109 -11.72 -15.53 -6.02
N ASN A 110 -12.24 -14.35 -5.68
CA ASN A 110 -13.42 -13.76 -6.32
C ASN A 110 -13.06 -12.66 -7.33
N LYS A 111 -11.79 -12.40 -7.58
CA LYS A 111 -11.32 -11.37 -8.52
C LYS A 111 -10.79 -12.02 -9.79
N LYS A 112 -11.15 -11.44 -10.92
CA LYS A 112 -10.60 -11.81 -12.23
C LYS A 112 -9.55 -10.81 -12.65
N LEU A 113 -8.44 -11.29 -13.17
CA LEU A 113 -7.46 -10.46 -13.88
C LEU A 113 -8.03 -10.10 -15.25
N LYS A 114 -8.03 -8.82 -15.55
CA LYS A 114 -8.43 -8.31 -16.87
C LYS A 114 -7.21 -7.74 -17.60
#